data_8ac7dbd9e5f9d43fdba190ca64b29a90
#
_entry.id   8ac7dbd9e5f9d43fdba190ca64b29a90
#
_cell.length_a   1.000
_cell.length_b   1.000
_cell.length_c   1.000
_cell.angle_alpha   90.00
_cell.angle_beta   90.00
_cell.angle_gamma   90.00
#
_symmetry.space_group_name_H-M   'P 1'
#
loop_
_entity.id
_entity.type
_entity.pdbx_description
1 polymer ?
#
loop_
_entity_poly.entity_id
_entity_poly.type
_entity_poly.pdbx_seq_one_letter_code
_entity_poly.pdbx_strand_id
1 'polypeptide(L)'
;NDSDCKVVITADGSFRGSKSIDLKGIVDKALEGCPGVANVLVTKRTGTKIDMLDGRDKWLQPLLDEAYADCVAEIMDAEDPLFILYTSGSTGTPKGMVHTTAGYMVYTAYTFKNVFQYRENDVYWCTADIGWITGHSYIVYGPLANGATTLMFEGVPSYPDYGRFWEVVEKHKVNQFYTAPTAIRA
;
A
#
# COMPACT_ATOMS: atom_id res chain seq x y z
N ASN A 1 -1.82 -10.93 -16.03
CA ASN A 1 -2.27 -11.01 -17.43
C ASN A 1 -3.28 -9.93 -17.78
N ASP A 2 -4.33 -9.75 -17.00
CA ASP A 2 -5.45 -8.84 -17.29
C ASP A 2 -5.01 -7.37 -17.44
N SER A 3 -4.12 -6.90 -16.58
CA SER A 3 -3.56 -5.54 -16.61
C SER A 3 -2.27 -5.41 -17.43
N ASP A 4 -1.80 -6.49 -18.06
CA ASP A 4 -0.56 -6.55 -18.85
C ASP A 4 0.70 -6.00 -18.11
N CYS A 5 0.76 -6.22 -16.79
CA CYS A 5 1.88 -5.80 -15.97
C CYS A 5 3.22 -6.36 -16.46
N LYS A 6 4.23 -5.51 -16.50
CA LYS A 6 5.60 -5.87 -16.91
C LYS A 6 6.54 -6.06 -15.72
N VAL A 7 6.23 -5.41 -14.61
CA VAL A 7 7.03 -5.43 -13.38
C VAL A 7 6.13 -5.76 -12.19
N VAL A 8 6.61 -6.62 -11.30
CA VAL A 8 6.00 -6.88 -10.00
C VAL A 8 6.96 -6.43 -8.91
N ILE A 9 6.45 -5.69 -7.92
CA ILE A 9 7.20 -5.31 -6.72
C ILE A 9 6.63 -6.09 -5.55
N THR A 10 7.48 -6.78 -4.80
CA THR A 10 7.09 -7.59 -3.65
C THR A 10 8.14 -7.52 -2.54
N ALA A 11 7.94 -8.27 -1.45
CA ALA A 11 8.95 -8.47 -0.42
C ALA A 11 9.27 -9.96 -0.26
N ASP A 12 10.39 -10.28 0.39
CA ASP A 12 10.72 -11.64 0.78
C ASP A 12 9.63 -12.25 1.68
N GLY A 13 9.05 -11.43 2.54
CA GLY A 13 7.96 -11.81 3.41
C GLY A 13 7.36 -10.59 4.11
N SER A 14 6.31 -10.80 4.91
CA SER A 14 5.74 -9.79 5.79
C SER A 14 5.40 -10.37 7.15
N PHE A 15 5.27 -9.51 8.16
CA PHE A 15 4.83 -9.89 9.49
C PHE A 15 3.32 -9.62 9.65
N ARG A 16 2.61 -10.58 10.24
CA ARG A 16 1.21 -10.39 10.67
C ARG A 16 1.05 -10.90 12.10
N GLY A 17 1.15 -10.00 13.06
CA GLY A 17 1.31 -10.37 14.46
C GLY A 17 2.61 -11.17 14.66
N SER A 18 2.52 -12.36 15.24
CA SER A 18 3.67 -13.27 15.42
C SER A 18 3.99 -14.14 14.20
N LYS A 19 3.21 -14.05 13.11
CA LYS A 19 3.37 -14.90 11.92
C LYS A 19 4.18 -14.18 10.85
N SER A 20 5.06 -14.93 10.18
CA SER A 20 5.68 -14.52 8.92
C SER A 20 4.89 -15.11 7.74
N ILE A 21 4.69 -14.30 6.71
CA ILE A 21 4.00 -14.67 5.47
C ILE A 21 5.03 -14.66 4.36
N ASP A 22 5.14 -15.74 3.61
CA ASP A 22 6.02 -15.86 2.44
C ASP A 22 5.38 -15.14 1.23
N LEU A 23 5.67 -13.85 1.06
CA LEU A 23 5.12 -13.07 -0.05
C LEU A 23 5.76 -13.46 -1.40
N LYS A 24 7.08 -13.69 -1.42
CA LYS A 24 7.76 -14.05 -2.66
C LYS A 24 7.27 -15.38 -3.22
N GLY A 25 7.08 -16.40 -2.38
CA GLY A 25 6.54 -17.67 -2.81
C GLY A 25 5.11 -17.57 -3.35
N ILE A 26 4.27 -16.70 -2.76
CA ILE A 26 2.93 -16.40 -3.28
C ILE A 26 3.01 -15.76 -4.66
N VAL A 27 3.91 -14.79 -4.84
CA VAL A 27 4.12 -14.12 -6.13
C VAL A 27 4.63 -15.10 -7.18
N ASP A 28 5.62 -15.94 -6.86
CA ASP A 28 6.15 -16.93 -7.81
C ASP A 28 5.08 -17.87 -8.32
N LYS A 29 4.26 -18.36 -7.41
CA LYS A 29 3.12 -19.23 -7.78
C LYS A 29 2.10 -18.50 -8.67
N ALA A 30 1.82 -17.24 -8.39
CA ALA A 30 0.92 -16.44 -9.22
C ALA A 30 1.49 -16.19 -10.63
N LEU A 31 2.81 -16.07 -10.75
CA LEU A 31 3.51 -15.78 -12.00
C LEU A 31 3.67 -16.99 -12.93
N GLU A 32 3.40 -18.22 -12.48
CA GLU A 32 3.43 -19.42 -13.34
C GLU A 32 2.53 -19.27 -14.57
N GLY A 33 1.44 -18.48 -14.46
CA GLY A 33 0.52 -18.19 -15.56
C GLY A 33 0.71 -16.81 -16.21
N CYS A 34 1.80 -16.08 -15.92
CA CYS A 34 1.96 -14.67 -16.31
C CYS A 34 3.28 -14.42 -17.10
N PRO A 35 3.39 -14.92 -18.33
CA PRO A 35 4.65 -14.81 -19.11
C PRO A 35 5.00 -13.36 -19.50
N GLY A 36 4.04 -12.41 -19.39
CA GLY A 36 4.27 -11.01 -19.69
C GLY A 36 5.06 -10.23 -18.64
N VAL A 37 5.23 -10.79 -17.41
CA VAL A 37 5.99 -10.15 -16.35
C VAL A 37 7.49 -10.37 -16.58
N ALA A 38 8.18 -9.28 -16.93
CA ALA A 38 9.60 -9.32 -17.26
C ALA A 38 10.52 -9.23 -16.04
N ASN A 39 10.11 -8.51 -14.99
CA ASN A 39 10.91 -8.30 -13.80
C ASN A 39 10.10 -8.43 -12.51
N VAL A 40 10.75 -9.00 -11.48
CA VAL A 40 10.24 -9.02 -10.10
C VAL A 40 11.25 -8.33 -9.21
N LEU A 41 10.84 -7.23 -8.59
CA LEU A 41 11.67 -6.45 -7.67
C LEU A 41 11.33 -6.83 -6.24
N VAL A 42 12.29 -7.30 -5.49
CA VAL A 42 12.08 -7.87 -4.15
C VAL A 42 12.71 -6.99 -3.08
N THR A 43 11.90 -6.55 -2.12
CA THR A 43 12.38 -5.86 -0.91
C THR A 43 12.69 -6.88 0.19
N LYS A 44 13.84 -6.73 0.82
CA LYS A 44 14.20 -7.54 1.99
C LYS A 44 13.52 -6.97 3.23
N ARG A 45 12.53 -7.70 3.79
CA ARG A 45 11.77 -7.26 4.96
C ARG A 45 11.91 -8.21 6.16
N THR A 46 11.74 -9.50 5.94
CA THR A 46 11.75 -10.51 7.01
C THR A 46 13.08 -11.24 7.13
N GLY A 47 13.89 -11.25 6.07
CA GLY A 47 15.09 -12.06 5.97
C GLY A 47 14.79 -13.53 5.71
N THR A 48 13.57 -13.86 5.33
CA THR A 48 13.17 -15.22 4.94
C THR A 48 13.99 -15.65 3.73
N LYS A 49 14.46 -16.91 3.76
CA LYS A 49 15.15 -17.49 2.59
C LYS A 49 14.12 -17.68 1.48
N ILE A 50 14.41 -17.09 0.34
CA ILE A 50 13.57 -17.13 -0.86
C ILE A 50 14.38 -17.59 -2.05
N ASP A 51 13.72 -18.12 -3.07
CA ASP A 51 14.32 -18.41 -4.35
C ASP A 51 14.26 -17.16 -5.24
N MET A 52 15.33 -16.88 -5.95
CA MET A 52 15.45 -15.78 -6.92
C MET A 52 15.71 -16.38 -8.30
N LEU A 53 14.80 -16.16 -9.24
CA LEU A 53 14.94 -16.61 -10.62
C LEU A 53 15.89 -15.68 -11.36
N ASP A 54 17.00 -16.22 -11.81
CA ASP A 54 18.00 -15.46 -12.56
C ASP A 54 17.40 -14.84 -13.84
N GLY A 55 17.82 -13.62 -14.15
CA GLY A 55 17.31 -12.86 -15.28
C GLY A 55 15.96 -12.15 -15.04
N ARG A 56 15.12 -12.63 -14.12
CA ARG A 56 13.80 -12.03 -13.79
C ARG A 56 13.82 -11.25 -12.47
N ASP A 57 14.34 -11.87 -11.41
CA ASP A 57 14.22 -11.37 -10.05
C ASP A 57 15.43 -10.54 -9.63
N LYS A 58 15.18 -9.40 -9.01
CA LYS A 58 16.24 -8.49 -8.54
C LYS A 58 15.90 -7.96 -7.16
N TRP A 59 16.91 -7.79 -6.31
CA TRP A 59 16.75 -7.05 -5.09
C TRP A 59 16.51 -5.57 -5.40
N LEU A 60 15.48 -4.99 -4.78
CA LEU A 60 15.10 -3.58 -5.03
C LEU A 60 16.15 -2.61 -4.49
N GLN A 61 16.71 -2.85 -3.30
CA GLN A 61 17.59 -1.89 -2.65
C GLN A 61 18.84 -1.55 -3.47
N PRO A 62 19.61 -2.50 -4.04
CA PRO A 62 20.74 -2.15 -4.89
C PRO A 62 20.37 -1.27 -6.10
N LEU A 63 19.17 -1.51 -6.68
CA LEU A 63 18.70 -0.70 -7.79
C LEU A 63 18.36 0.75 -7.37
N LEU A 64 17.82 0.92 -6.15
CA LEU A 64 17.57 2.25 -5.58
C LEU A 64 18.88 2.97 -5.26
N ASP A 65 19.88 2.28 -4.76
CA ASP A 65 21.19 2.86 -4.41
C ASP A 65 21.94 3.36 -5.65
N GLU A 66 21.70 2.75 -6.81
CA GLU A 66 22.29 3.13 -8.10
C GLU A 66 21.41 4.14 -8.88
N ALA A 67 20.15 4.32 -8.49
CA ALA A 67 19.22 5.20 -9.20
C ALA A 67 19.57 6.69 -9.00
N TYR A 68 19.31 7.47 -10.04
CA TYR A 68 19.38 8.92 -9.91
C TYR A 68 18.28 9.42 -8.98
N ALA A 69 18.63 10.39 -8.12
CA ALA A 69 17.67 11.00 -7.19
C ALA A 69 16.63 11.88 -7.90
N ASP A 70 16.98 12.44 -9.05
CA ASP A 70 16.09 13.28 -9.82
C ASP A 70 15.20 12.45 -10.74
N CYS A 71 13.89 12.51 -10.48
CA CYS A 71 12.86 11.93 -11.32
C CYS A 71 11.82 13.00 -11.62
N VAL A 72 11.81 13.50 -12.85
CA VAL A 72 10.82 14.50 -13.29
C VAL A 72 9.45 13.81 -13.35
N ALA A 73 8.43 14.45 -12.74
CA ALA A 73 7.07 13.94 -12.80
C ALA A 73 6.56 13.96 -14.25
N GLU A 74 5.94 12.84 -14.67
CA GLU A 74 5.31 12.76 -15.98
C GLU A 74 4.08 13.69 -16.04
N ILE A 75 3.88 14.34 -17.19
CA ILE A 75 2.69 15.16 -17.42
C ILE A 75 1.54 14.21 -17.82
N MET A 76 0.49 14.18 -16.98
CA MET A 76 -0.66 13.31 -17.16
C MET A 76 -1.90 14.10 -17.53
N ASP A 77 -2.73 13.56 -18.42
CA ASP A 77 -4.08 14.05 -18.61
C ASP A 77 -4.98 13.72 -17.42
N ALA A 78 -6.04 14.51 -17.23
CA ALA A 78 -7.00 14.31 -16.16
C ALA A 78 -7.65 12.91 -16.16
N GLU A 79 -7.88 12.37 -17.35
CA GLU A 79 -8.54 11.07 -17.58
C GLU A 79 -7.53 9.92 -17.72
N ASP A 80 -6.22 10.18 -17.68
CA ASP A 80 -5.23 9.11 -17.71
C ASP A 80 -5.39 8.19 -16.49
N PRO A 81 -5.24 6.87 -16.63
CA PRO A 81 -5.29 5.93 -15.53
C PRO A 81 -4.23 6.23 -14.46
N LEU A 82 -4.67 6.36 -13.21
CA LEU A 82 -3.76 6.50 -12.07
C LEU A 82 -3.35 5.11 -11.55
N PHE A 83 -4.33 4.24 -11.33
CA PHE A 83 -4.10 2.85 -10.92
C PHE A 83 -5.32 1.97 -11.22
N ILE A 84 -5.10 0.67 -11.21
CA ILE A 84 -6.15 -0.35 -11.26
C ILE A 84 -6.13 -1.11 -9.95
N LEU A 85 -7.25 -1.13 -9.24
CA LEU A 85 -7.39 -1.90 -8.00
C LEU A 85 -8.36 -3.06 -8.21
N TYR A 86 -7.87 -4.27 -7.93
CA TYR A 86 -8.69 -5.48 -8.06
C TYR A 86 -9.49 -5.75 -6.79
N THR A 87 -10.77 -6.05 -6.97
CA THR A 87 -11.68 -6.50 -5.92
C THR A 87 -12.07 -7.95 -6.14
N SER A 88 -12.46 -8.66 -5.08
CA SER A 88 -12.88 -10.07 -5.18
C SER A 88 -14.12 -10.30 -6.06
N GLY A 89 -14.88 -9.24 -6.35
CA GLY A 89 -16.11 -9.32 -7.14
C GLY A 89 -17.19 -10.20 -6.50
N SER A 90 -18.45 -9.92 -6.79
CA SER A 90 -19.58 -10.72 -6.30
C SER A 90 -19.69 -12.11 -6.97
N THR A 91 -19.04 -12.30 -8.09
CA THR A 91 -19.05 -13.54 -8.89
C THR A 91 -17.83 -14.44 -8.65
N GLY A 92 -16.95 -14.08 -7.71
CA GLY A 92 -15.70 -14.80 -7.42
C GLY A 92 -14.56 -14.50 -8.40
N THR A 93 -14.83 -13.89 -9.56
CA THR A 93 -13.77 -13.44 -10.48
C THR A 93 -13.33 -12.03 -10.08
N PRO A 94 -12.04 -11.79 -9.83
CA PRO A 94 -11.54 -10.45 -9.53
C PRO A 94 -11.86 -9.45 -10.63
N LYS A 95 -12.28 -8.24 -10.25
CA LYS A 95 -12.60 -7.15 -11.17
C LYS A 95 -11.64 -5.99 -10.93
N GLY A 96 -10.96 -5.56 -11.99
CA GLY A 96 -10.09 -4.39 -11.96
C GLY A 96 -10.89 -3.10 -12.09
N MET A 97 -10.85 -2.27 -11.04
CA MET A 97 -11.45 -0.93 -11.04
C MET A 97 -10.39 0.08 -11.43
N VAL A 98 -10.59 0.76 -12.56
CA VAL A 98 -9.69 1.82 -13.04
C VAL A 98 -10.07 3.13 -12.36
N HIS A 99 -9.06 3.79 -11.79
CA HIS A 99 -9.20 5.14 -11.24
C HIS A 99 -8.37 6.10 -12.08
N THR A 100 -8.99 7.23 -12.49
CA THR A 100 -8.32 8.27 -13.28
C THR A 100 -7.61 9.28 -12.39
N THR A 101 -6.60 9.95 -12.96
CA THR A 101 -5.67 10.81 -12.22
C THR A 101 -6.39 11.96 -11.52
N ALA A 102 -7.08 12.82 -12.24
CA ALA A 102 -7.68 14.01 -11.64
C ALA A 102 -8.91 13.67 -10.79
N GLY A 103 -9.81 12.82 -11.27
CA GLY A 103 -11.04 12.48 -10.56
C GLY A 103 -10.77 11.89 -9.19
N TYR A 104 -9.83 10.95 -9.12
CA TYR A 104 -9.45 10.33 -7.85
C TYR A 104 -8.73 11.28 -6.91
N MET A 105 -7.78 12.06 -7.40
CA MET A 105 -7.02 13.02 -6.60
C MET A 105 -7.91 14.11 -6.02
N VAL A 106 -8.80 14.70 -6.83
CA VAL A 106 -9.75 15.72 -6.36
C VAL A 106 -10.68 15.15 -5.29
N TYR A 107 -11.24 13.95 -5.53
CA TYR A 107 -12.13 13.30 -4.57
C TYR A 107 -11.44 13.05 -3.23
N THR A 108 -10.28 12.43 -3.25
CA THR A 108 -9.57 12.04 -2.01
C THR A 108 -9.05 13.26 -1.26
N ALA A 109 -8.52 14.26 -1.95
CA ALA A 109 -8.06 15.50 -1.33
C ALA A 109 -9.21 16.28 -0.68
N TYR A 110 -10.33 16.42 -1.40
CA TYR A 110 -11.51 17.14 -0.90
C TYR A 110 -12.15 16.43 0.29
N THR A 111 -12.37 15.12 0.18
CA THR A 111 -13.01 14.36 1.27
C THR A 111 -12.10 14.27 2.48
N PHE A 112 -10.79 14.09 2.31
CA PHE A 112 -9.86 14.12 3.44
C PHE A 112 -9.97 15.43 4.22
N LYS A 113 -9.84 16.55 3.53
CA LYS A 113 -9.89 17.89 4.15
C LYS A 113 -11.19 18.12 4.92
N ASN A 114 -12.34 17.78 4.33
CA ASN A 114 -13.64 18.13 4.88
C ASN A 114 -14.19 17.13 5.89
N VAL A 115 -13.91 15.82 5.71
CA VAL A 115 -14.43 14.77 6.60
C VAL A 115 -13.59 14.65 7.87
N PHE A 116 -12.27 14.64 7.73
CA PHE A 116 -11.37 14.45 8.88
C PHE A 116 -11.04 15.76 9.60
N GLN A 117 -11.43 16.92 9.06
CA GLN A 117 -11.18 18.23 9.67
C GLN A 117 -9.69 18.43 10.05
N TYR A 118 -8.82 17.92 9.18
CA TYR A 118 -7.38 17.99 9.38
C TYR A 118 -6.90 19.44 9.52
N ARG A 119 -6.06 19.69 10.52
CA ARG A 119 -5.42 20.99 10.77
C ARG A 119 -3.92 20.86 10.57
N GLU A 120 -3.29 21.95 10.22
CA GLU A 120 -1.83 22.00 10.09
C GLU A 120 -1.15 21.53 11.39
N ASN A 121 -0.14 20.68 11.26
CA ASN A 121 0.61 20.02 12.33
C ASN A 121 -0.13 18.90 13.08
N ASP A 122 -1.36 18.59 12.73
CA ASP A 122 -2.01 17.37 13.25
C ASP A 122 -1.32 16.12 12.71
N VAL A 123 -1.31 15.07 13.52
CA VAL A 123 -0.91 13.73 13.10
C VAL A 123 -2.16 12.90 12.82
N TYR A 124 -2.30 12.49 11.58
CA TYR A 124 -3.40 11.66 11.13
C TYR A 124 -2.98 10.20 11.02
N TRP A 125 -3.82 9.28 11.46
CA TRP A 125 -3.57 7.86 11.34
C TRP A 125 -4.79 7.09 10.84
N CYS A 126 -4.62 6.44 9.69
CA CYS A 126 -5.57 5.45 9.17
C CYS A 126 -4.98 4.04 9.33
N THR A 127 -5.74 3.13 9.93
CA THR A 127 -5.29 1.75 10.18
C THR A 127 -5.73 0.77 9.10
N ALA A 128 -6.29 1.25 8.01
CA ALA A 128 -6.64 0.39 6.89
C ALA A 128 -5.39 -0.29 6.29
N ASP A 129 -5.58 -1.46 5.71
CA ASP A 129 -4.54 -2.08 4.89
C ASP A 129 -4.32 -1.22 3.64
N ILE A 130 -3.05 -0.94 3.33
CA ILE A 130 -2.70 -0.09 2.18
C ILE A 130 -3.08 -0.72 0.84
N GLY A 131 -3.25 -2.03 0.78
CA GLY A 131 -3.70 -2.75 -0.41
C GLY A 131 -5.19 -2.56 -0.74
N TRP A 132 -5.99 -1.97 0.18
CA TRP A 132 -7.40 -1.68 -0.03
C TRP A 132 -7.61 -0.24 -0.46
N ILE A 133 -8.76 0.03 -1.10
CA ILE A 133 -9.10 1.39 -1.57
C ILE A 133 -9.08 2.42 -0.42
N THR A 134 -9.48 2.06 0.79
CA THR A 134 -9.41 2.94 1.95
C THR A 134 -7.95 3.33 2.26
N GLY A 135 -7.01 2.38 2.15
CA GLY A 135 -5.59 2.65 2.33
C GLY A 135 -5.05 3.57 1.24
N HIS A 136 -5.35 3.30 -0.02
CA HIS A 136 -4.99 4.20 -1.13
C HIS A 136 -5.53 5.61 -0.88
N SER A 137 -6.82 5.74 -0.60
CA SER A 137 -7.49 7.04 -0.45
C SER A 137 -7.00 7.81 0.78
N TYR A 138 -6.89 7.14 1.93
CA TYR A 138 -6.75 7.81 3.23
C TYR A 138 -5.50 7.42 4.04
N ILE A 139 -4.54 6.71 3.43
CA ILE A 139 -3.16 6.65 3.94
C ILE A 139 -2.25 7.45 3.00
N VAL A 140 -2.44 7.30 1.67
CA VAL A 140 -1.55 7.86 0.67
C VAL A 140 -2.11 9.15 0.06
N TYR A 141 -3.10 9.02 -0.85
CA TYR A 141 -3.46 10.13 -1.74
C TYR A 141 -4.11 11.32 -1.01
N GLY A 142 -5.15 11.10 -0.24
CA GLY A 142 -5.88 12.17 0.45
C GLY A 142 -5.02 12.96 1.45
N PRO A 143 -4.35 12.29 2.41
CA PRO A 143 -3.49 12.97 3.36
C PRO A 143 -2.33 13.71 2.70
N LEU A 144 -1.58 13.05 1.80
CA LEU A 144 -0.39 13.64 1.19
C LEU A 144 -0.74 14.80 0.25
N ALA A 145 -1.86 14.74 -0.47
CA ALA A 145 -2.36 15.85 -1.29
C ALA A 145 -2.73 17.09 -0.46
N ASN A 146 -2.98 16.93 0.84
CA ASN A 146 -3.23 18.01 1.79
C ASN A 146 -2.00 18.38 2.63
N GLY A 147 -0.83 17.87 2.33
CA GLY A 147 0.39 18.10 3.10
C GLY A 147 0.34 17.58 4.53
N ALA A 148 -0.50 16.58 4.79
CA ALA A 148 -0.72 16.06 6.13
C ALA A 148 0.43 15.16 6.60
N THR A 149 0.72 15.22 7.89
CA THR A 149 1.55 14.22 8.56
C THR A 149 0.70 12.97 8.77
N THR A 150 1.00 11.91 8.02
CA THR A 150 0.29 10.62 8.13
C THR A 150 1.18 9.56 8.75
N LEU A 151 0.61 8.74 9.64
CA LEU A 151 1.30 7.64 10.28
C LEU A 151 0.97 6.34 9.54
N MET A 152 2.02 5.59 9.19
CA MET A 152 1.90 4.23 8.66
C MET A 152 2.30 3.23 9.73
N PHE A 153 1.51 2.18 9.89
CA PHE A 153 1.70 1.16 10.91
C PHE A 153 1.66 -0.23 10.31
N GLU A 154 2.76 -0.98 10.48
CA GLU A 154 2.80 -2.39 10.15
C GLU A 154 2.46 -3.20 11.42
N GLY A 155 1.26 -3.75 11.46
CA GLY A 155 0.80 -4.53 12.59
C GLY A 155 -0.67 -4.87 12.52
N VAL A 156 -1.15 -5.52 13.56
CA VAL A 156 -2.56 -5.87 13.76
C VAL A 156 -3.05 -5.34 15.11
N PRO A 157 -4.36 -5.03 15.27
CA PRO A 157 -4.87 -4.38 16.48
C PRO A 157 -4.71 -5.20 17.76
N SER A 158 -4.60 -6.53 17.64
CA SER A 158 -4.55 -7.48 18.75
C SER A 158 -3.14 -7.99 19.10
N TYR A 159 -2.07 -7.41 18.52
CA TYR A 159 -0.71 -7.87 18.78
C TYR A 159 0.23 -6.70 19.17
N PRO A 160 1.00 -6.84 20.26
CA PRO A 160 1.07 -7.99 21.18
C PRO A 160 -0.19 -8.16 22.05
N ASP A 161 -0.97 -7.10 22.22
CA ASP A 161 -2.25 -7.07 22.93
C ASP A 161 -3.17 -5.97 22.35
N TYR A 162 -4.40 -5.86 22.86
CA TYR A 162 -5.40 -4.89 22.40
C TYR A 162 -5.13 -3.43 22.80
N GLY A 163 -4.13 -3.17 23.62
CA GLY A 163 -3.63 -1.83 23.96
C GLY A 163 -2.80 -1.20 22.85
N ARG A 164 -2.29 -2.01 21.91
CA ARG A 164 -1.30 -1.58 20.93
C ARG A 164 -1.65 -0.33 20.14
N PHE A 165 -2.88 -0.20 19.69
CA PHE A 165 -3.30 0.99 18.95
C PHE A 165 -3.27 2.26 19.81
N TRP A 166 -3.67 2.12 21.06
CA TRP A 166 -3.68 3.24 22.01
C TRP A 166 -2.29 3.69 22.39
N GLU A 167 -1.35 2.76 22.53
CA GLU A 167 0.07 3.08 22.70
C GLU A 167 0.63 3.88 21.52
N VAL A 168 0.26 3.50 20.30
CA VAL A 168 0.67 4.23 19.09
C VAL A 168 0.06 5.63 19.05
N VAL A 169 -1.23 5.75 19.36
CA VAL A 169 -1.92 7.05 19.47
C VAL A 169 -1.24 7.96 20.47
N GLU A 170 -0.94 7.46 21.66
CA GLU A 170 -0.28 8.21 22.72
C GLU A 170 1.15 8.60 22.34
N LYS A 171 1.93 7.63 21.87
CA LYS A 171 3.34 7.83 21.49
C LYS A 171 3.52 8.87 20.40
N HIS A 172 2.68 8.81 19.36
CA HIS A 172 2.80 9.67 18.19
C HIS A 172 1.87 10.89 18.23
N LYS A 173 1.13 11.08 19.34
CA LYS A 173 0.22 12.21 19.55
C LYS A 173 -0.79 12.35 18.39
N VAL A 174 -1.39 11.22 17.99
CA VAL A 174 -2.37 11.17 16.90
C VAL A 174 -3.59 12.03 17.22
N ASN A 175 -3.92 12.96 16.33
CA ASN A 175 -5.04 13.88 16.47
C ASN A 175 -6.31 13.33 15.80
N GLN A 176 -6.18 12.73 14.62
CA GLN A 176 -7.27 12.06 13.92
C GLN A 176 -6.95 10.58 13.75
N PHE A 177 -7.85 9.73 14.24
CA PHE A 177 -7.74 8.27 14.20
C PHE A 177 -8.87 7.68 13.37
N TYR A 178 -8.55 7.11 12.22
CA TYR A 178 -9.49 6.49 11.32
C TYR A 178 -9.26 4.98 11.25
N THR A 179 -10.26 4.20 11.64
CA THR A 179 -10.14 2.75 11.72
C THR A 179 -11.46 2.04 11.39
N ALA A 180 -11.38 0.74 11.17
CA ALA A 180 -12.56 -0.08 10.93
C ALA A 180 -13.32 -0.40 12.23
N PRO A 181 -14.66 -0.48 12.21
CA PRO A 181 -15.45 -0.88 13.38
C PRO A 181 -15.03 -2.23 13.97
N THR A 182 -14.59 -3.16 13.13
CA THR A 182 -14.09 -4.49 13.54
C THR A 182 -12.80 -4.39 14.35
N ALA A 183 -11.93 -3.42 14.08
CA ALA A 183 -10.70 -3.23 14.83
C ALA A 183 -10.93 -2.65 16.23
N ILE A 184 -12.01 -1.85 16.41
CA ILE A 184 -12.38 -1.28 17.72
C ILE A 184 -13.14 -2.31 18.59
N ARG A 185 -13.85 -3.24 17.95
CA ARG A 185 -14.63 -4.26 18.65
C ARG A 185 -13.84 -5.52 19.02
N ALA A 186 -12.64 -5.66 18.47
CA ALA A 186 -11.74 -6.75 18.80
C ALA A 186 -11.05 -6.49 20.14
#